data_d4ba9c9398e02816131651b58aabd035
#
_entry.id   d4ba9c9398e02816131651b58aabd035
#
_cell.length_a   1.000
_cell.length_b   1.000
_cell.length_c   1.000
_cell.angle_alpha   90.00
_cell.angle_beta   90.00
_cell.angle_gamma   90.00
#
_symmetry.space_group_name_H-M   'P 1'
#
loop_
_entity.id
_entity.type
_entity.pdbx_description
1 polymer ?
#
loop_
_entity_poly.entity_id
_entity_poly.type
_entity_poly.pdbx_seq_one_letter_code
_entity_poly.pdbx_strand_id
1 'polypeptide(L)'
;VSDLSPEVIETPRLRLVARRPKHVGVHEAYDLCSAPEMDGVTRYMPWSRHETPKVTKDFLDRGESSWTDAESADYAIIPREGEEGAGEIAGFGGLHTEWDRRVGELGLWLRPRHWGRGYSGERAAALAALAFDVFDLEVVAVSHVAANEKSQRAIEKYTAALGGGLDGRERNSIVIDGDPADELRYSVSREDWLATTGGDYDAEFRWDLDPDDVR
;
A
#
# COMPACT_ATOMS: atom_id res chain seq x y z
N VAL A 1 16.14 17.42 9.29
CA VAL A 1 14.67 17.46 9.15
C VAL A 1 14.23 16.02 9.13
N SER A 2 13.53 15.55 10.14
CA SER A 2 12.94 14.21 10.12
C SER A 2 11.78 14.23 9.14
N ASP A 3 11.73 13.24 8.24
CA ASP A 3 10.57 13.01 7.36
C ASP A 3 9.32 12.78 8.23
N LEU A 4 8.15 13.14 7.72
CA LEU A 4 6.88 12.90 8.42
C LEU A 4 6.58 11.39 8.52
N SER A 5 6.88 10.66 7.45
CA SER A 5 6.65 9.23 7.35
C SER A 5 7.84 8.41 7.87
N PRO A 6 7.62 7.28 8.55
CA PRO A 6 8.70 6.37 8.94
C PRO A 6 9.34 5.71 7.72
N GLU A 7 10.66 5.57 7.71
CA GLU A 7 11.40 4.88 6.65
C GLU A 7 11.11 3.38 6.62
N VAL A 8 10.80 2.81 7.77
CA VAL A 8 10.45 1.39 7.92
C VAL A 8 9.28 1.23 8.86
N ILE A 9 8.39 0.30 8.52
CA ILE A 9 7.36 -0.21 9.41
C ILE A 9 7.57 -1.72 9.50
N GLU A 10 7.79 -2.23 10.71
CA GLU A 10 7.88 -3.66 10.96
C GLU A 10 6.59 -4.19 11.56
N THR A 11 6.10 -5.30 11.04
CA THR A 11 4.96 -6.06 11.54
C THR A 11 5.40 -7.50 11.83
N PRO A 12 4.57 -8.38 12.38
CA PRO A 12 4.99 -9.76 12.67
C PRO A 12 5.56 -10.52 11.47
N ARG A 13 5.03 -10.30 10.26
CA ARG A 13 5.43 -11.06 9.06
C ARG A 13 5.96 -10.21 7.92
N LEU A 14 5.81 -8.88 8.00
CA LEU A 14 6.21 -7.97 6.93
C LEU A 14 7.16 -6.91 7.45
N ARG A 15 8.01 -6.47 6.55
CA ARG A 15 8.79 -5.25 6.65
C ARG A 15 8.39 -4.35 5.49
N LEU A 16 7.89 -3.18 5.79
CA LEU A 16 7.53 -2.15 4.82
C LEU A 16 8.68 -1.15 4.78
N VAL A 17 9.39 -1.07 3.67
CA VAL A 17 10.55 -0.18 3.48
C VAL A 17 10.14 0.94 2.53
N ALA A 18 10.39 2.19 2.90
CA ALA A 18 10.05 3.36 2.08
C ALA A 18 10.48 3.17 0.62
N ARG A 19 9.54 3.35 -0.32
CA ARG A 19 9.75 3.18 -1.76
C ARG A 19 10.52 4.36 -2.36
N ARG A 20 11.71 4.59 -1.85
CA ARG A 20 12.60 5.70 -2.24
C ARG A 20 13.80 5.14 -3.01
N PRO A 21 14.38 5.88 -3.98
CA PRO A 21 15.54 5.43 -4.75
C PRO A 21 16.76 5.02 -3.91
N LYS A 22 16.87 5.55 -2.70
CA LYS A 22 17.95 5.18 -1.75
C LYS A 22 17.78 3.77 -1.15
N HIS A 23 16.57 3.18 -1.20
CA HIS A 23 16.26 1.87 -0.63
C HIS A 23 15.89 0.83 -1.69
N VAL A 24 15.27 1.27 -2.80
CA VAL A 24 14.78 0.40 -3.86
C VAL A 24 15.53 0.72 -5.15
N GLY A 25 16.36 -0.22 -5.61
CA GLY A 25 17.13 -0.07 -6.84
C GLY A 25 16.24 -0.06 -8.08
N VAL A 26 16.55 0.80 -9.07
CA VAL A 26 15.77 0.90 -10.33
C VAL A 26 15.68 -0.44 -11.06
N HIS A 27 16.79 -1.20 -11.16
CA HIS A 27 16.81 -2.48 -11.87
C HIS A 27 16.06 -3.56 -11.11
N GLU A 28 16.18 -3.62 -9.79
CA GLU A 28 15.41 -4.52 -8.94
C GLU A 28 13.89 -4.28 -9.08
N ALA A 29 13.46 -3.02 -8.98
CA ALA A 29 12.06 -2.65 -9.20
C ALA A 29 11.62 -2.92 -10.65
N TYR A 30 12.49 -2.73 -11.65
CA TYR A 30 12.17 -3.02 -13.04
C TYR A 30 11.95 -4.51 -13.27
N ASP A 31 12.80 -5.38 -12.74
CA ASP A 31 12.63 -6.84 -12.85
C ASP A 31 11.29 -7.30 -12.27
N LEU A 32 10.82 -6.64 -11.20
CA LEU A 32 9.50 -6.90 -10.62
C LEU A 32 8.36 -6.36 -11.49
N CYS A 33 8.42 -5.08 -11.87
CA CYS A 33 7.33 -4.39 -12.55
C CYS A 33 7.21 -4.75 -14.04
N SER A 34 8.25 -5.33 -14.66
CA SER A 34 8.25 -5.80 -16.05
C SER A 34 7.98 -7.30 -16.20
N ALA A 35 7.90 -8.05 -15.09
CA ALA A 35 7.69 -9.49 -15.13
C ALA A 35 6.36 -9.85 -15.85
N PRO A 36 6.32 -10.96 -16.63
CA PRO A 36 5.11 -11.34 -17.38
C PRO A 36 3.86 -11.51 -16.50
N GLU A 37 4.03 -11.91 -15.25
CA GLU A 37 2.95 -12.06 -14.27
C GLU A 37 2.24 -10.74 -13.96
N MET A 38 2.88 -9.60 -14.25
CA MET A 38 2.30 -8.27 -14.03
C MET A 38 1.09 -7.99 -14.91
N ASP A 39 0.95 -8.63 -16.08
CA ASP A 39 -0.25 -8.50 -16.91
C ASP A 39 -1.52 -8.92 -16.14
N GLY A 40 -1.41 -9.93 -15.27
CA GLY A 40 -2.51 -10.34 -14.38
C GLY A 40 -2.72 -9.43 -13.18
N VAL A 41 -1.65 -8.80 -12.68
CA VAL A 41 -1.69 -7.87 -11.55
C VAL A 41 -2.31 -6.54 -11.98
N THR A 42 -1.88 -6.02 -13.14
CA THR A 42 -2.29 -4.70 -13.65
C THR A 42 -3.67 -4.69 -14.33
N ARG A 43 -4.29 -5.85 -14.54
CA ARG A 43 -5.59 -5.98 -15.23
C ARG A 43 -6.69 -5.03 -14.74
N TYR A 44 -6.64 -4.65 -13.47
CA TYR A 44 -7.61 -3.74 -12.83
C TYR A 44 -6.93 -2.48 -12.28
N MET A 45 -5.79 -2.11 -12.85
CA MET A 45 -5.03 -0.93 -12.44
C MET A 45 -5.02 0.11 -13.57
N PRO A 46 -4.94 1.41 -13.27
CA PRO A 46 -4.84 2.47 -14.27
C PRO A 46 -3.43 2.60 -14.88
N TRP A 47 -2.60 1.57 -14.74
CA TRP A 47 -1.24 1.49 -15.26
C TRP A 47 -0.92 0.07 -15.71
N SER A 48 0.01 -0.08 -16.64
CA SER A 48 0.45 -1.35 -17.21
C SER A 48 1.85 -1.72 -16.69
N ARG A 49 2.27 -2.96 -16.91
CA ARG A 49 3.65 -3.36 -16.59
C ARG A 49 4.66 -2.42 -17.24
N HIS A 50 5.79 -2.26 -16.59
CA HIS A 50 6.83 -1.34 -17.07
C HIS A 50 7.55 -1.91 -18.30
N GLU A 51 7.58 -1.17 -19.40
CA GLU A 51 8.21 -1.61 -20.64
C GLU A 51 9.73 -1.37 -20.65
N THR A 52 10.20 -0.37 -19.89
CA THR A 52 11.61 0.01 -19.84
C THR A 52 12.04 0.42 -18.42
N PRO A 53 13.36 0.31 -18.09
CA PRO A 53 13.88 0.81 -16.82
C PRO A 53 13.61 2.31 -16.58
N LYS A 54 13.45 3.09 -17.67
CA LYS A 54 13.10 4.52 -17.57
C LYS A 54 11.73 4.73 -16.93
N VAL A 55 10.73 3.91 -17.29
CA VAL A 55 9.39 3.96 -16.70
C VAL A 55 9.46 3.67 -15.19
N THR A 56 10.27 2.67 -14.82
CA THR A 56 10.50 2.33 -13.41
C THR A 56 11.22 3.45 -12.66
N LYS A 57 12.22 4.07 -13.28
CA LYS A 57 12.89 5.22 -12.68
C LYS A 57 11.90 6.34 -12.39
N ASP A 58 11.05 6.69 -13.36
CA ASP A 58 10.05 7.75 -13.19
C ASP A 58 9.02 7.40 -12.11
N PHE A 59 8.68 6.12 -11.96
CA PHE A 59 7.82 5.64 -10.88
C PHE A 59 8.47 5.83 -9.50
N LEU A 60 9.77 5.52 -9.35
CA LEU A 60 10.50 5.72 -8.10
C LEU A 60 10.72 7.21 -7.80
N ASP A 61 11.08 8.01 -8.81
CA ASP A 61 11.27 9.46 -8.67
C ASP A 61 9.97 10.16 -8.22
N ARG A 62 8.82 9.77 -8.78
CA ARG A 62 7.52 10.28 -8.31
C ARG A 62 7.25 9.90 -6.85
N GLY A 63 7.58 8.65 -6.47
CA GLY A 63 7.46 8.23 -5.08
C GLY A 63 8.31 9.07 -4.12
N GLU A 64 9.53 9.43 -4.51
CA GLU A 64 10.40 10.31 -3.73
C GLU A 64 9.82 11.72 -3.60
N SER A 65 9.26 12.28 -4.68
CA SER A 65 8.63 13.60 -4.65
C SER A 65 7.41 13.60 -3.73
N SER A 66 6.48 12.67 -3.92
CA SER A 66 5.26 12.58 -3.09
C SER A 66 5.58 12.30 -1.61
N TRP A 67 6.65 11.55 -1.33
CA TRP A 67 7.14 11.34 0.03
C TRP A 67 7.63 12.66 0.66
N THR A 68 8.46 13.40 -0.07
CA THR A 68 9.02 14.68 0.37
C THR A 68 7.95 15.74 0.59
N ASP A 69 6.93 15.76 -0.27
CA ASP A 69 5.81 16.70 -0.20
C ASP A 69 4.70 16.23 0.76
N ALA A 70 4.91 15.08 1.43
CA ALA A 70 3.95 14.44 2.33
C ALA A 70 2.58 14.12 1.68
N GLU A 71 2.58 13.90 0.35
CA GLU A 71 1.38 13.51 -0.40
C GLU A 71 1.12 12.01 -0.32
N SER A 72 2.18 11.20 -0.09
CA SER A 72 2.05 9.76 0.13
C SER A 72 3.18 9.18 0.97
N ALA A 73 2.87 8.09 1.68
CA ALA A 73 3.82 7.20 2.33
C ALA A 73 3.77 5.84 1.63
N ASP A 74 4.63 5.67 0.62
CA ASP A 74 4.70 4.47 -0.21
C ASP A 74 5.84 3.54 0.21
N TYR A 75 5.57 2.23 0.25
CA TYR A 75 6.50 1.22 0.74
C TYR A 75 6.65 0.03 -0.21
N ALA A 76 7.86 -0.51 -0.26
CA ALA A 76 8.12 -1.88 -0.69
C ALA A 76 7.70 -2.83 0.43
N ILE A 77 6.96 -3.87 0.08
CA ILE A 77 6.47 -4.88 1.02
C ILE A 77 7.38 -6.09 0.94
N ILE A 78 8.05 -6.41 2.04
CA ILE A 78 9.06 -7.46 2.13
C ILE A 78 8.64 -8.46 3.21
N PRO A 79 8.39 -9.74 2.85
CA PRO A 79 8.17 -10.79 3.84
C PRO A 79 9.40 -10.99 4.74
N ARG A 80 9.17 -11.16 6.05
CA ARG A 80 10.24 -11.38 7.04
C ARG A 80 10.67 -12.84 7.08
N GLU A 81 11.73 -13.09 7.82
CA GLU A 81 12.23 -14.45 8.07
C GLU A 81 11.12 -15.37 8.59
N GLY A 82 11.05 -16.58 8.05
CA GLY A 82 9.97 -17.54 8.30
C GLY A 82 8.84 -17.52 7.27
N GLU A 83 8.72 -16.44 6.48
CA GLU A 83 7.76 -16.34 5.38
C GLU A 83 8.39 -16.78 4.04
N GLU A 84 7.57 -17.29 3.13
CA GLU A 84 8.06 -17.64 1.78
C GLU A 84 8.43 -16.37 1.00
N GLY A 85 9.62 -16.35 0.44
CA GLY A 85 10.19 -15.19 -0.24
C GLY A 85 10.70 -14.11 0.72
N ALA A 86 11.12 -14.53 1.95
CA ALA A 86 11.72 -13.63 2.92
C ALA A 86 12.89 -12.82 2.32
N GLY A 87 12.91 -11.53 2.56
CA GLY A 87 13.90 -10.58 2.04
C GLY A 87 13.69 -10.13 0.58
N GLU A 88 12.71 -10.72 -0.15
CA GLU A 88 12.39 -10.28 -1.51
C GLU A 88 11.21 -9.29 -1.51
N ILE A 89 11.21 -8.35 -2.45
CA ILE A 89 10.05 -7.44 -2.60
C ILE A 89 8.85 -8.24 -3.13
N ALA A 90 7.81 -8.34 -2.31
CA ALA A 90 6.54 -8.99 -2.65
C ALA A 90 5.62 -8.09 -3.50
N GLY A 91 5.80 -6.78 -3.44
CA GLY A 91 5.02 -5.76 -4.14
C GLY A 91 5.21 -4.39 -3.52
N PHE A 92 4.37 -3.45 -3.92
CA PHE A 92 4.36 -2.10 -3.38
C PHE A 92 2.96 -1.72 -2.90
N GLY A 93 2.91 -0.87 -1.88
CA GLY A 93 1.66 -0.32 -1.38
C GLY A 93 1.92 0.87 -0.48
N GLY A 94 0.92 1.69 -0.25
CA GLY A 94 1.10 2.91 0.50
C GLY A 94 -0.19 3.51 1.01
N LEU A 95 -0.04 4.71 1.54
CA LEU A 95 -1.08 5.58 2.05
C LEU A 95 -0.94 6.93 1.35
N HIS A 96 -1.90 7.30 0.49
CA HIS A 96 -2.00 8.61 -0.13
C HIS A 96 -2.82 9.52 0.76
N THR A 97 -2.38 10.75 1.01
CA THR A 97 -2.99 11.65 1.98
C THR A 97 -3.73 12.80 1.31
N GLU A 98 -4.97 13.01 1.73
CA GLU A 98 -5.77 14.20 1.43
C GLU A 98 -5.90 15.02 2.72
N TRP A 99 -4.89 15.85 3.01
CA TRP A 99 -4.75 16.56 4.28
C TRP A 99 -5.94 17.42 4.64
N ASP A 100 -6.48 18.18 3.69
CA ASP A 100 -7.63 19.07 3.90
C ASP A 100 -8.89 18.29 4.31
N ARG A 101 -9.00 17.03 3.88
CA ARG A 101 -10.10 16.12 4.21
C ARG A 101 -9.77 15.21 5.37
N ARG A 102 -8.52 15.16 5.81
CA ARG A 102 -7.99 14.22 6.82
C ARG A 102 -8.29 12.75 6.46
N VAL A 103 -8.12 12.42 5.18
CA VAL A 103 -8.33 11.07 4.63
C VAL A 103 -7.02 10.50 4.12
N GLY A 104 -6.77 9.24 4.43
CA GLY A 104 -5.69 8.46 3.84
C GLY A 104 -6.24 7.35 2.94
N GLU A 105 -5.83 7.26 1.69
CA GLU A 105 -6.26 6.21 0.77
C GLU A 105 -5.19 5.13 0.59
N LEU A 106 -5.57 3.87 0.84
CA LEU A 106 -4.68 2.73 0.74
C LEU A 106 -4.56 2.25 -0.70
N GLY A 107 -3.32 2.17 -1.20
CA GLY A 107 -2.98 1.52 -2.47
C GLY A 107 -2.16 0.25 -2.26
N LEU A 108 -2.34 -0.77 -3.11
CA LEU A 108 -1.59 -2.03 -3.03
C LEU A 108 -1.57 -2.79 -4.35
N TRP A 109 -0.40 -3.33 -4.67
CA TRP A 109 -0.30 -4.51 -5.51
C TRP A 109 0.74 -5.49 -4.95
N LEU A 110 0.50 -6.78 -5.14
CA LEU A 110 1.40 -7.86 -4.77
C LEU A 110 1.59 -8.81 -5.95
N ARG A 111 2.78 -9.40 -6.03
CA ARG A 111 3.05 -10.50 -6.96
C ARG A 111 2.12 -11.69 -6.67
N PRO A 112 1.64 -12.41 -7.69
CA PRO A 112 0.65 -13.49 -7.53
C PRO A 112 1.05 -14.56 -6.51
N ARG A 113 2.33 -14.89 -6.40
CA ARG A 113 2.85 -15.88 -5.43
C ARG A 113 2.65 -15.50 -3.96
N HIS A 114 2.40 -14.21 -3.69
CA HIS A 114 2.16 -13.69 -2.34
C HIS A 114 0.66 -13.46 -2.05
N TRP A 115 -0.23 -13.75 -2.99
CA TRP A 115 -1.66 -13.65 -2.78
C TRP A 115 -2.17 -14.73 -1.81
N GLY A 116 -3.27 -14.42 -1.09
CA GLY A 116 -3.91 -15.34 -0.16
C GLY A 116 -3.18 -15.56 1.17
N ARG A 117 -2.05 -14.88 1.40
CA ARG A 117 -1.24 -15.00 2.63
C ARG A 117 -1.66 -14.03 3.74
N GLY A 118 -2.62 -13.14 3.49
CA GLY A 118 -3.07 -12.13 4.45
C GLY A 118 -2.20 -10.87 4.53
N TYR A 119 -1.17 -10.74 3.70
CA TYR A 119 -0.26 -9.59 3.69
C TYR A 119 -0.97 -8.25 3.43
N SER A 120 -2.03 -8.26 2.59
CA SER A 120 -2.83 -7.05 2.34
C SER A 120 -3.48 -6.51 3.62
N GLY A 121 -4.01 -7.40 4.46
CA GLY A 121 -4.65 -7.02 5.72
C GLY A 121 -3.65 -6.56 6.77
N GLU A 122 -2.54 -7.29 6.92
CA GLU A 122 -1.49 -6.93 7.86
C GLU A 122 -0.87 -5.55 7.54
N ARG A 123 -0.55 -5.33 6.25
CA ARG A 123 -0.11 -4.01 5.79
C ARG A 123 -1.18 -2.93 6.03
N ALA A 124 -2.46 -3.23 5.75
CA ALA A 124 -3.54 -2.26 5.94
C ALA A 124 -3.69 -1.84 7.41
N ALA A 125 -3.56 -2.78 8.34
CA ALA A 125 -3.60 -2.48 9.78
C ALA A 125 -2.44 -1.56 10.20
N ALA A 126 -1.22 -1.84 9.73
CA ALA A 126 -0.05 -1.01 10.01
C ALA A 126 -0.19 0.41 9.44
N LEU A 127 -0.71 0.54 8.20
CA LEU A 127 -0.92 1.86 7.58
C LEU A 127 -2.13 2.60 8.16
N ALA A 128 -3.14 1.90 8.68
CA ALA A 128 -4.22 2.53 9.45
C ALA A 128 -3.70 3.13 10.77
N ALA A 129 -2.84 2.41 11.47
CA ALA A 129 -2.16 2.94 12.66
C ALA A 129 -1.29 4.15 12.32
N LEU A 130 -0.51 4.10 11.23
CA LEU A 130 0.25 5.26 10.74
C LEU A 130 -0.67 6.46 10.46
N ALA A 131 -1.80 6.22 9.79
CA ALA A 131 -2.77 7.27 9.47
C ALA A 131 -3.37 7.91 10.71
N PHE A 132 -3.79 7.10 11.68
CA PHE A 132 -4.52 7.60 12.84
C PHE A 132 -3.60 8.14 13.94
N ASP A 133 -2.51 7.46 14.27
CA ASP A 133 -1.66 7.81 15.41
C ASP A 133 -0.53 8.75 15.05
N VAL A 134 -0.02 8.71 13.81
CA VAL A 134 1.12 9.53 13.39
C VAL A 134 0.69 10.71 12.54
N PHE A 135 -0.20 10.50 11.57
CA PHE A 135 -0.65 11.56 10.64
C PHE A 135 -1.87 12.31 11.14
N ASP A 136 -2.49 11.88 12.23
CA ASP A 136 -3.70 12.47 12.79
C ASP A 136 -4.86 12.57 11.79
N LEU A 137 -4.97 11.58 10.89
CA LEU A 137 -6.09 11.48 9.94
C LEU A 137 -7.34 10.95 10.63
N GLU A 138 -8.53 11.20 10.04
CA GLU A 138 -9.82 10.80 10.59
C GLU A 138 -10.39 9.56 9.90
N VAL A 139 -10.00 9.32 8.65
CA VAL A 139 -10.53 8.23 7.83
C VAL A 139 -9.41 7.57 7.04
N VAL A 140 -9.42 6.25 6.99
CA VAL A 140 -8.66 5.45 6.04
C VAL A 140 -9.63 4.85 5.04
N ALA A 141 -9.41 5.08 3.75
CA ALA A 141 -10.24 4.60 2.67
C ALA A 141 -9.47 3.65 1.76
N VAL A 142 -10.19 2.86 0.99
CA VAL A 142 -9.66 2.02 -0.08
C VAL A 142 -10.72 1.78 -1.13
N SER A 143 -10.32 1.84 -2.40
CA SER A 143 -11.19 1.54 -3.53
C SER A 143 -10.64 0.39 -4.36
N HIS A 144 -11.51 -0.31 -5.07
CA HIS A 144 -11.12 -1.27 -6.09
C HIS A 144 -12.16 -1.33 -7.20
N VAL A 145 -11.71 -1.67 -8.41
CA VAL A 145 -12.60 -1.92 -9.56
C VAL A 145 -13.63 -2.99 -9.20
N ALA A 146 -14.91 -2.70 -9.37
CA ALA A 146 -16.02 -3.55 -8.94
C ALA A 146 -15.97 -4.99 -9.52
N ALA A 147 -15.31 -5.19 -10.67
CA ALA A 147 -15.10 -6.51 -11.27
C ALA A 147 -13.93 -7.30 -10.64
N ASN A 148 -13.13 -6.68 -9.74
CA ASN A 148 -11.99 -7.34 -9.08
C ASN A 148 -12.41 -8.07 -7.81
N GLU A 149 -13.05 -9.22 -7.95
CA GLU A 149 -13.53 -10.04 -6.81
C GLU A 149 -12.42 -10.47 -5.83
N LYS A 150 -11.15 -10.58 -6.29
CA LYS A 150 -10.05 -10.94 -5.39
C LYS A 150 -9.73 -9.80 -4.43
N SER A 151 -9.64 -8.56 -4.95
CA SER A 151 -9.48 -7.37 -4.12
C SER A 151 -10.68 -7.19 -3.19
N GLN A 152 -11.90 -7.36 -3.71
CA GLN A 152 -13.12 -7.26 -2.91
C GLN A 152 -13.04 -8.12 -1.64
N ARG A 153 -12.83 -9.43 -1.80
CA ARG A 153 -12.75 -10.36 -0.64
C ARG A 153 -11.66 -9.99 0.37
N ALA A 154 -10.52 -9.52 -0.11
CA ALA A 154 -9.43 -9.11 0.76
C ALA A 154 -9.77 -7.82 1.51
N ILE A 155 -10.32 -6.82 0.81
CA ILE A 155 -10.69 -5.52 1.35
C ILE A 155 -11.83 -5.67 2.37
N GLU A 156 -12.91 -6.38 2.04
CA GLU A 156 -14.01 -6.66 2.97
C GLU A 156 -13.50 -7.29 4.28
N LYS A 157 -12.58 -8.24 4.16
CA LYS A 157 -12.03 -8.92 5.33
C LYS A 157 -11.25 -7.99 6.24
N TYR A 158 -10.34 -7.18 5.71
CA TYR A 158 -9.50 -6.36 6.57
C TYR A 158 -10.20 -5.07 7.02
N THR A 159 -11.08 -4.47 6.20
CA THR A 159 -11.87 -3.32 6.64
C THR A 159 -12.81 -3.70 7.78
N ALA A 160 -13.49 -4.84 7.68
CA ALA A 160 -14.32 -5.36 8.77
C ALA A 160 -13.50 -5.64 10.05
N ALA A 161 -12.28 -6.17 9.92
CA ALA A 161 -11.39 -6.39 11.07
C ALA A 161 -10.92 -5.10 11.73
N LEU A 162 -10.91 -3.99 11.00
CA LEU A 162 -10.55 -2.65 11.49
C LEU A 162 -11.78 -1.82 11.92
N GLY A 163 -13.00 -2.38 11.84
CA GLY A 163 -14.22 -1.70 12.25
C GLY A 163 -14.96 -0.96 11.13
N GLY A 164 -14.45 -1.00 9.89
CA GLY A 164 -15.02 -0.33 8.75
C GLY A 164 -15.85 -1.24 7.85
N GLY A 165 -16.22 -0.71 6.67
CA GLY A 165 -17.04 -1.44 5.71
C GLY A 165 -17.22 -0.72 4.39
N LEU A 166 -18.16 -1.21 3.58
CA LEU A 166 -18.50 -0.66 2.27
C LEU A 166 -19.26 0.68 2.42
N ASP A 167 -18.72 1.74 1.81
CA ASP A 167 -19.39 3.03 1.70
C ASP A 167 -20.38 3.05 0.54
N GLY A 168 -19.97 2.49 -0.60
CA GLY A 168 -20.81 2.45 -1.79
C GLY A 168 -20.07 2.11 -3.08
N ARG A 169 -20.83 2.25 -4.19
CA ARG A 169 -20.34 2.08 -5.56
C ARG A 169 -20.25 3.41 -6.26
N GLU A 170 -19.08 3.74 -6.73
CA GLU A 170 -18.82 4.93 -7.54
C GLU A 170 -18.81 4.52 -9.02
N ARG A 171 -19.71 5.16 -9.80
CA ARG A 171 -19.87 4.82 -11.22
C ARG A 171 -18.89 5.59 -12.08
N ASN A 172 -18.23 4.88 -13.03
CA ASN A 172 -17.27 5.49 -13.96
C ASN A 172 -16.19 6.32 -13.24
N SER A 173 -15.74 5.86 -12.05
CA SER A 173 -14.78 6.57 -11.21
C SER A 173 -13.35 6.43 -11.67
N ILE A 174 -13.06 5.39 -12.47
CA ILE A 174 -11.70 5.09 -12.96
C ILE A 174 -11.74 4.70 -14.43
N VAL A 175 -10.61 4.85 -15.13
CA VAL A 175 -10.42 4.38 -16.51
C VAL A 175 -9.38 3.28 -16.51
N ILE A 176 -9.73 2.10 -17.04
CA ILE A 176 -8.85 0.95 -17.21
C ILE A 176 -8.78 0.61 -18.70
N ASP A 177 -7.57 0.61 -19.27
CA ASP A 177 -7.30 0.34 -20.69
C ASP A 177 -8.17 1.18 -21.66
N GLY A 178 -8.53 2.40 -21.25
CA GLY A 178 -9.36 3.33 -22.03
C GLY A 178 -10.86 3.20 -21.78
N ASP A 179 -11.31 2.22 -21.03
CA ASP A 179 -12.72 2.02 -20.71
C ASP A 179 -13.06 2.49 -19.29
N PRO A 180 -14.17 3.25 -19.10
CA PRO A 180 -14.66 3.61 -17.78
C PRO A 180 -15.07 2.39 -16.97
N ALA A 181 -14.70 2.35 -15.70
CA ALA A 181 -15.05 1.29 -14.78
C ALA A 181 -15.60 1.85 -13.46
N ASP A 182 -16.46 1.07 -12.82
CA ASP A 182 -17.00 1.39 -11.49
C ASP A 182 -16.04 0.87 -10.42
N GLU A 183 -16.00 1.58 -9.30
CA GLU A 183 -15.28 1.15 -8.10
C GLU A 183 -16.22 0.91 -6.93
N LEU A 184 -15.82 0.02 -6.03
CA LEU A 184 -16.38 -0.12 -4.70
C LEU A 184 -15.43 0.56 -3.72
N ARG A 185 -15.96 1.49 -2.92
CA ARG A 185 -15.22 2.24 -1.90
C ARG A 185 -15.57 1.72 -0.52
N TYR A 186 -14.56 1.55 0.29
CA TYR A 186 -14.64 1.15 1.70
C TYR A 186 -13.90 2.16 2.55
N SER A 187 -14.33 2.31 3.80
CA SER A 187 -13.61 3.15 4.75
C SER A 187 -13.63 2.60 6.17
N VAL A 188 -12.70 3.10 6.96
CA VAL A 188 -12.57 2.89 8.40
C VAL A 188 -12.41 4.27 9.02
N SER A 189 -13.31 4.69 9.90
CA SER A 189 -13.12 5.91 10.68
C SER A 189 -12.19 5.65 11.87
N ARG A 190 -11.54 6.70 12.38
CA ARG A 190 -10.74 6.61 13.61
C ARG A 190 -11.58 6.11 14.79
N GLU A 191 -12.84 6.57 14.88
CA GLU A 191 -13.77 6.16 15.95
C GLU A 191 -14.06 4.66 15.88
N ASP A 192 -14.41 4.13 14.71
CA ASP A 192 -14.70 2.71 14.51
C ASP A 192 -13.45 1.84 14.74
N TRP A 193 -12.28 2.32 14.30
CA TRP A 193 -11.01 1.65 14.53
C TRP A 193 -10.69 1.53 16.03
N LEU A 194 -10.81 2.64 16.78
CA LEU A 194 -10.62 2.64 18.23
C LEU A 194 -11.63 1.74 18.95
N ALA A 195 -12.90 1.79 18.54
CA ALA A 195 -13.96 0.96 19.14
C ALA A 195 -13.73 -0.54 18.89
N THR A 196 -13.16 -0.91 17.73
CA THR A 196 -12.97 -2.30 17.32
C THR A 196 -11.66 -2.89 17.79
N THR A 197 -10.56 -2.13 17.69
CA THR A 197 -9.19 -2.60 17.99
C THR A 197 -8.65 -2.10 19.33
N GLY A 198 -9.29 -1.11 19.93
CA GLY A 198 -8.76 -0.41 21.11
C GLY A 198 -7.56 0.49 20.80
N GLY A 199 -7.26 0.72 19.53
CA GLY A 199 -6.03 1.39 19.09
C GLY A 199 -4.80 0.47 19.16
N ASP A 200 -5.02 -0.83 19.41
CA ASP A 200 -3.92 -1.81 19.50
C ASP A 200 -3.56 -2.33 18.09
N TYR A 201 -2.28 -2.34 17.80
CA TYR A 201 -1.71 -2.84 16.54
C TYR A 201 -0.29 -3.34 16.77
N ASP A 202 0.09 -4.35 16.03
CA ASP A 202 1.42 -4.97 16.10
C ASP A 202 2.30 -4.43 14.96
N ALA A 203 2.78 -3.18 15.11
CA ALA A 203 3.71 -2.56 14.19
C ALA A 203 4.68 -1.61 14.92
N GLU A 204 5.92 -1.61 14.48
CA GLU A 204 6.97 -0.70 14.93
C GLU A 204 7.33 0.28 13.81
N PHE A 205 7.31 1.57 14.12
CA PHE A 205 7.66 2.64 13.19
C PHE A 205 9.09 3.14 13.45
N ARG A 206 9.91 3.17 12.39
CA ARG A 206 11.32 3.61 12.46
C ARG A 206 11.58 4.70 11.42
N TRP A 207 12.02 5.86 11.88
CA TRP A 207 12.36 7.01 11.01
C TRP A 207 13.80 7.02 10.55
N ASP A 208 14.69 6.37 11.31
CA ASP A 208 16.10 6.23 10.97
C ASP A 208 16.36 4.80 10.51
N LEU A 209 16.93 4.65 9.32
CA LEU A 209 17.35 3.38 8.78
C LEU A 209 18.88 3.31 8.82
N ASP A 210 19.41 2.33 9.52
CA ASP A 210 20.82 1.96 9.36
C ASP A 210 20.98 1.41 7.93
N PRO A 211 21.98 1.87 7.14
CA PRO A 211 22.23 1.33 5.80
C PRO A 211 22.36 -0.19 5.74
N ASP A 212 22.80 -0.83 6.84
CA ASP A 212 22.92 -2.29 6.97
C ASP A 212 21.56 -2.97 7.24
N ASP A 213 20.51 -2.22 7.58
CA ASP A 213 19.16 -2.69 7.91
C ASP A 213 18.17 -2.69 6.72
N VAL A 214 18.61 -2.37 5.51
CA VAL A 214 17.72 -2.22 4.34
C VAL A 214 17.17 -3.56 3.83
N ARG A 215 17.72 -4.73 4.29
CA ARG A 215 17.31 -6.09 3.84
C ARG A 215 17.22 -7.08 4.97
#